data_9b3ef18536e00b64b4112c34b8cdf4ab
#
_entry.id   9b3ef18536e00b64b4112c34b8cdf4ab
#
_cell.length_a   1.000
_cell.length_b   1.000
_cell.length_c   1.000
_cell.angle_alpha   90.00
_cell.angle_beta   90.00
_cell.angle_gamma   90.00
#
_symmetry.space_group_name_H-M   'P 1'
#
loop_
_entity.id
_entity.type
_entity.pdbx_description
1 polymer ?
#
loop_
_entity_poly.entity_id
_entity_poly.type
_entity_poly.pdbx_seq_one_letter_code
_entity_poly.pdbx_strand_id
1 'polypeptide(L)'
;MQPRMLTCVTAIAAVCTLSISIPISAAQEARQTQRYYVFNLGDPGGGNLAAAASINNIGWIAGDALHAESENLHAELWVGTPFDLGTLGGPNSVVAWPNKNNRGQIAGIAETADMNPLNEAWSCAQANFLSITNHVCFGFRWEAGVMTALPPLSGGIDSYAAGINNKGQVAGWAENGVHDPTCNNTPPVNQVLQFEAVVWGPNLGEMAQLSPLAPDPDSAATAINDKGLIVGISGLCANAAGSTSAEHAVLWENKHAPPIDLGNFDGGLAWNTPTALNNRGQVVGFGNQQGSPANSFNPIGFFWDRAHTIQPIPPIGDDKQSWAWAINEHGQVVGQSFNLITGAARAFLYENGLLTDLNALIQPNSSLQLLLANDINDAGEIVGFALDTNTNATVAFLAVPVYSGNQSFAHLGETNFYSKAATESGRRPFAGTFSRFAIDAAHSK
;
A
#
# COMPACT_ATOMS: atom_id res chain seq x y z
N MET A 1 84.61 12.39 -43.71
CA MET A 1 83.69 13.55 -43.52
C MET A 1 82.48 13.08 -42.70
N GLN A 2 82.41 13.48 -41.46
CA GLN A 2 81.21 13.19 -40.59
C GLN A 2 80.33 14.42 -40.57
N PRO A 3 79.03 14.26 -40.60
CA PRO A 3 78.13 15.31 -40.14
C PRO A 3 77.70 15.11 -38.66
N ARG A 4 77.74 16.21 -37.96
CA ARG A 4 77.37 16.31 -36.55
C ARG A 4 75.84 16.16 -36.34
N MET A 5 75.43 15.30 -35.36
CA MET A 5 74.08 15.26 -34.81
C MET A 5 73.81 16.46 -33.86
N LEU A 6 72.71 17.13 -34.10
CA LEU A 6 72.19 18.16 -33.24
C LEU A 6 71.08 17.52 -32.31
N THR A 7 71.32 17.46 -31.00
CA THR A 7 70.43 16.96 -30.04
C THR A 7 69.46 18.09 -29.55
N CYS A 8 68.22 17.96 -29.86
CA CYS A 8 67.16 18.84 -29.33
C CYS A 8 66.65 18.31 -27.93
N VAL A 9 66.87 19.09 -26.88
CA VAL A 9 66.36 18.80 -25.55
C VAL A 9 64.98 19.48 -25.40
N THR A 10 63.94 18.71 -25.37
CA THR A 10 62.55 19.18 -25.02
C THR A 10 62.40 19.08 -23.55
N ALA A 11 62.19 20.22 -22.86
CA ALA A 11 61.81 20.32 -21.48
C ALA A 11 60.30 20.12 -21.37
N ILE A 12 59.88 19.07 -20.65
CA ILE A 12 58.45 18.83 -20.29
C ILE A 12 58.20 19.56 -18.97
N ALA A 13 57.41 20.62 -19.02
CA ALA A 13 56.88 21.28 -17.84
C ALA A 13 55.68 20.49 -17.27
N ALA A 14 55.87 19.82 -16.15
CA ALA A 14 54.79 19.17 -15.40
C ALA A 14 54.00 20.24 -14.65
N VAL A 15 52.77 20.50 -15.07
CA VAL A 15 51.82 21.32 -14.32
C VAL A 15 51.13 20.41 -13.28
N CYS A 16 51.55 20.47 -12.02
CA CYS A 16 50.80 19.88 -10.88
C CYS A 16 49.55 20.73 -10.57
N THR A 17 48.41 20.29 -11.03
CA THR A 17 47.13 20.81 -10.54
C THR A 17 46.85 20.25 -9.13
N LEU A 18 47.05 21.06 -8.10
CA LEU A 18 46.55 20.76 -6.75
C LEU A 18 45.01 20.84 -6.77
N SER A 19 44.38 19.69 -6.74
CA SER A 19 42.93 19.60 -6.45
C SER A 19 42.72 19.89 -4.97
N ILE A 20 42.31 21.09 -4.64
CA ILE A 20 41.85 21.43 -3.28
C ILE A 20 40.46 20.84 -3.11
N SER A 21 40.36 19.68 -2.50
CA SER A 21 39.08 19.12 -2.02
C SER A 21 38.66 19.91 -0.79
N ILE A 22 37.69 20.80 -0.94
CA ILE A 22 37.01 21.46 0.19
C ILE A 22 36.18 20.40 0.88
N PRO A 23 36.39 20.11 2.17
CA PRO A 23 35.52 19.18 2.89
C PRO A 23 34.11 19.80 3.00
N ILE A 24 33.13 19.19 2.34
CA ILE A 24 31.71 19.51 2.56
C ILE A 24 31.40 19.15 4.02
N SER A 25 30.88 20.10 4.80
CA SER A 25 30.56 19.85 6.20
C SER A 25 29.44 18.79 6.31
N ALA A 26 29.48 17.96 7.34
CA ALA A 26 28.44 16.94 7.60
C ALA A 26 27.02 17.54 7.66
N ALA A 27 26.88 18.81 8.04
CA ALA A 27 25.62 19.53 8.00
C ALA A 27 25.17 19.87 6.56
N GLN A 28 26.07 19.99 5.62
CA GLN A 28 25.79 20.26 4.20
C GLN A 28 25.46 18.93 3.48
N GLU A 29 26.10 17.83 3.86
CA GLU A 29 25.76 16.48 3.41
C GLU A 29 24.38 16.05 3.93
N ALA A 30 24.06 16.30 5.22
CA ALA A 30 22.76 16.03 5.78
C ALA A 30 21.63 16.84 5.11
N ARG A 31 21.88 18.10 4.72
CA ARG A 31 20.93 18.92 3.95
C ARG A 31 20.75 18.44 2.49
N GLN A 32 21.74 17.77 1.93
CA GLN A 32 21.70 17.28 0.56
C GLN A 32 20.93 15.96 0.45
N THR A 33 20.74 15.24 1.55
CA THR A 33 19.99 13.97 1.63
C THR A 33 18.53 14.12 2.01
N GLN A 34 18.15 15.19 2.74
CA GLN A 34 16.76 15.41 3.13
C GLN A 34 15.89 15.71 1.91
N ARG A 35 14.91 14.83 1.66
CA ARG A 35 13.96 14.95 0.54
C ARG A 35 12.51 15.11 1.00
N TYR A 36 12.21 14.84 2.27
CA TYR A 36 10.86 14.86 2.83
C TYR A 36 10.79 15.57 4.18
N TYR A 37 9.67 16.26 4.41
CA TYR A 37 9.18 16.58 5.73
C TYR A 37 8.12 15.58 6.13
N VAL A 38 8.25 14.97 7.32
CA VAL A 38 7.28 13.99 7.84
C VAL A 38 6.45 14.60 8.94
N PHE A 39 5.14 14.41 8.84
CA PHE A 39 4.13 14.87 9.78
C PHE A 39 3.45 13.66 10.41
N ASN A 40 3.28 13.71 11.73
CA ASN A 40 2.44 12.80 12.47
C ASN A 40 0.97 13.22 12.24
N LEU A 41 0.15 12.33 11.65
CA LEU A 41 -1.28 12.57 11.41
C LEU A 41 -2.13 12.38 12.67
N GLY A 42 -1.45 12.04 13.77
CA GLY A 42 -2.05 11.88 15.06
C GLY A 42 -2.63 10.49 15.28
N ASP A 43 -3.23 10.41 16.40
CA ASP A 43 -3.86 9.29 17.01
C ASP A 43 -5.30 9.71 17.37
N PRO A 44 -6.25 9.80 16.40
CA PRO A 44 -7.58 10.37 16.57
C PRO A 44 -8.52 9.69 17.59
N GLY A 45 -8.48 8.46 18.05
CA GLY A 45 -9.42 7.81 19.01
C GLY A 45 -8.83 7.32 20.36
N GLY A 46 -7.51 7.54 20.73
CA GLY A 46 -6.91 7.16 22.02
C GLY A 46 -6.33 5.72 22.11
N GLY A 47 -6.41 4.84 21.05
CA GLY A 47 -5.95 3.44 21.07
C GLY A 47 -4.45 3.22 20.85
N ASN A 48 -3.67 4.26 20.65
CA ASN A 48 -2.23 4.23 20.34
C ASN A 48 -1.87 3.49 19.04
N LEU A 49 -2.77 3.51 18.07
CA LEU A 49 -2.71 2.65 16.93
C LEU A 49 -3.42 3.31 15.70
N ALA A 50 -2.67 3.86 14.71
CA ALA A 50 -3.20 4.49 13.50
C ALA A 50 -2.35 4.19 12.26
N ALA A 51 -2.97 3.90 11.11
CA ALA A 51 -2.30 3.69 9.83
C ALA A 51 -3.00 4.46 8.70
N ALA A 52 -2.24 5.12 7.84
CA ALA A 52 -2.72 5.66 6.58
C ALA A 52 -2.47 4.64 5.47
N ALA A 53 -3.53 4.16 4.83
CA ALA A 53 -3.44 3.14 3.78
C ALA A 53 -3.39 3.73 2.37
N SER A 54 -3.91 4.94 2.19
CA SER A 54 -4.10 5.53 0.87
C SER A 54 -3.96 7.04 0.86
N ILE A 55 -3.42 7.60 -0.22
CA ILE A 55 -3.43 9.03 -0.53
C ILE A 55 -3.78 9.26 -2.00
N ASN A 56 -4.73 10.17 -2.28
CA ASN A 56 -5.06 10.55 -3.64
C ASN A 56 -4.33 11.85 -4.09
N ASN A 57 -4.49 12.24 -5.36
CA ASN A 57 -3.80 13.40 -5.92
C ASN A 57 -4.33 14.76 -5.45
N ILE A 58 -5.42 14.80 -4.68
CA ILE A 58 -5.92 16.02 -4.04
C ILE A 58 -5.60 16.06 -2.54
N GLY A 59 -4.73 15.14 -2.06
CA GLY A 59 -4.24 15.12 -0.69
C GLY A 59 -5.23 14.53 0.34
N TRP A 60 -6.28 13.81 -0.07
CA TRP A 60 -7.12 13.05 0.85
C TRP A 60 -6.41 11.77 1.25
N ILE A 61 -6.31 11.52 2.54
CA ILE A 61 -5.67 10.35 3.11
C ILE A 61 -6.75 9.50 3.76
N ALA A 62 -6.83 8.24 3.34
CA ALA A 62 -7.72 7.26 3.95
C ALA A 62 -6.90 6.15 4.62
N GLY A 63 -7.47 5.56 5.63
CA GLY A 63 -6.81 4.50 6.38
C GLY A 63 -7.71 4.04 7.51
N ASP A 64 -7.09 3.78 8.58
CA ASP A 64 -7.78 3.11 9.63
C ASP A 64 -7.35 3.55 11.05
N ALA A 65 -8.21 3.38 12.11
CA ALA A 65 -8.01 3.81 13.51
C ALA A 65 -8.64 2.95 14.62
N LEU A 66 -7.94 2.67 15.75
CA LEU A 66 -8.49 1.97 16.91
C LEU A 66 -9.25 2.91 17.84
N HIS A 67 -10.48 2.66 18.12
CA HIS A 67 -11.26 3.36 19.14
C HIS A 67 -10.92 2.82 20.54
N ALA A 68 -10.31 3.65 21.39
CA ALA A 68 -9.95 3.25 22.75
C ALA A 68 -11.14 2.81 23.61
N GLU A 69 -12.31 3.42 23.39
CA GLU A 69 -13.51 3.13 24.20
C GLU A 69 -14.18 1.79 23.81
N SER A 70 -14.11 1.40 22.55
CA SER A 70 -14.77 0.21 22.02
C SER A 70 -13.81 -0.93 21.68
N GLU A 71 -12.51 -0.66 21.62
CA GLU A 71 -11.48 -1.58 21.11
C GLU A 71 -11.74 -2.06 19.67
N ASN A 72 -12.54 -1.31 18.90
CA ASN A 72 -12.91 -1.60 17.54
C ASN A 72 -12.10 -0.76 16.55
N LEU A 73 -12.03 -1.28 15.33
CA LEU A 73 -11.38 -0.64 14.22
C LEU A 73 -12.40 0.11 13.35
N HIS A 74 -12.15 1.39 13.00
CA HIS A 74 -12.95 2.13 12.01
C HIS A 74 -12.12 2.73 10.89
N ALA A 75 -12.68 2.74 9.70
CA ALA A 75 -12.13 3.40 8.54
C ALA A 75 -12.15 4.93 8.73
N GLU A 76 -11.05 5.59 8.35
CA GLU A 76 -10.80 7.01 8.60
C GLU A 76 -10.45 7.78 7.33
N LEU A 77 -10.79 9.07 7.34
CA LEU A 77 -10.40 10.02 6.31
C LEU A 77 -9.75 11.25 6.92
N TRP A 78 -8.51 11.55 6.56
CA TRP A 78 -7.83 12.79 6.92
C TRP A 78 -7.97 13.82 5.79
N VAL A 79 -8.81 14.83 6.01
CA VAL A 79 -9.02 15.99 5.15
C VAL A 79 -9.06 17.25 6.03
N GLY A 80 -7.90 17.69 6.47
CA GLY A 80 -7.80 18.69 7.54
C GLY A 80 -7.92 18.06 8.91
N THR A 81 -9.09 18.04 9.53
CA THR A 81 -9.35 17.18 10.69
C THR A 81 -9.75 15.77 10.22
N PRO A 82 -9.28 14.72 10.92
CA PRO A 82 -9.63 13.34 10.59
C PRO A 82 -11.15 13.05 10.71
N PHE A 83 -11.70 11.95 10.17
CA PHE A 83 -13.13 11.70 9.99
C PHE A 83 -13.47 10.21 10.01
N ASP A 84 -14.21 9.75 11.02
CA ASP A 84 -14.73 8.38 11.08
C ASP A 84 -15.75 8.14 9.96
N LEU A 85 -15.46 7.18 9.09
CA LEU A 85 -16.33 6.81 7.99
C LEU A 85 -17.53 5.96 8.45
N GLY A 86 -17.50 5.46 9.67
CA GLY A 86 -18.50 4.56 10.25
C GLY A 86 -18.33 3.10 9.84
N THR A 87 -19.38 2.31 10.06
CA THR A 87 -19.47 0.88 9.73
C THR A 87 -20.76 0.56 8.99
N LEU A 88 -20.95 -0.69 8.60
CA LEU A 88 -22.24 -1.19 8.06
C LEU A 88 -23.17 -1.77 9.14
N GLY A 89 -22.95 -1.42 10.39
CA GLY A 89 -23.75 -1.81 11.54
C GLY A 89 -23.10 -2.83 12.47
N GLY A 90 -21.99 -3.42 12.07
CA GLY A 90 -21.11 -4.23 12.90
C GLY A 90 -20.02 -3.38 13.59
N PRO A 91 -19.11 -4.00 14.35
CA PRO A 91 -18.12 -3.26 15.14
C PRO A 91 -16.98 -2.63 14.35
N ASN A 92 -16.58 -3.20 13.21
CA ASN A 92 -15.36 -2.80 12.53
C ASN A 92 -15.54 -2.33 11.08
N SER A 93 -14.64 -1.46 10.62
CA SER A 93 -14.45 -1.10 9.23
C SER A 93 -12.99 -0.70 8.97
N VAL A 94 -12.45 -0.91 7.75
CA VAL A 94 -11.08 -0.51 7.40
C VAL A 94 -10.95 -0.09 5.93
N VAL A 95 -9.92 0.73 5.65
CA VAL A 95 -9.37 0.96 4.30
C VAL A 95 -7.97 0.37 4.28
N ALA A 96 -7.81 -0.83 3.75
CA ALA A 96 -6.54 -1.57 3.81
C ALA A 96 -5.67 -1.44 2.55
N TRP A 97 -6.23 -0.96 1.43
CA TRP A 97 -5.55 -0.90 0.14
C TRP A 97 -5.49 0.53 -0.43
N PRO A 98 -4.52 0.83 -1.32
CA PRO A 98 -4.43 2.13 -1.98
C PRO A 98 -5.67 2.45 -2.81
N ASN A 99 -6.29 3.60 -2.56
CA ASN A 99 -7.46 4.12 -3.26
C ASN A 99 -7.07 5.31 -4.16
N LYS A 100 -7.14 5.17 -5.48
CA LYS A 100 -6.70 6.19 -6.44
C LYS A 100 -7.85 7.07 -6.98
N ASN A 101 -8.84 7.37 -6.13
CA ASN A 101 -10.00 8.20 -6.51
C ASN A 101 -9.84 9.65 -6.06
N ASN A 102 -9.82 10.58 -7.04
CA ASN A 102 -9.74 12.04 -6.80
C ASN A 102 -11.12 12.72 -6.72
N ARG A 103 -12.22 11.93 -6.71
CA ARG A 103 -13.60 12.43 -6.67
C ARG A 103 -14.21 12.40 -5.27
N GLY A 104 -13.43 12.00 -4.27
CA GLY A 104 -13.86 11.91 -2.89
C GLY A 104 -14.68 10.63 -2.59
N GLN A 105 -14.41 9.57 -3.33
CA GLN A 105 -14.93 8.23 -3.06
C GLN A 105 -13.82 7.37 -2.47
N ILE A 106 -14.18 6.55 -1.47
CA ILE A 106 -13.26 5.67 -0.75
C ILE A 106 -13.87 4.26 -0.77
N ALA A 107 -13.05 3.25 -0.97
CA ALA A 107 -13.43 1.84 -0.88
C ALA A 107 -12.69 1.17 0.28
N GLY A 108 -13.31 0.18 0.88
CA GLY A 108 -12.78 -0.60 1.98
C GLY A 108 -13.73 -1.75 2.34
N ILE A 109 -13.59 -2.28 3.53
CA ILE A 109 -14.44 -3.34 4.08
C ILE A 109 -15.02 -2.92 5.41
N ALA A 110 -16.25 -3.34 5.70
CA ALA A 110 -16.92 -3.10 6.96
C ALA A 110 -17.79 -4.30 7.38
N GLU A 111 -17.85 -4.53 8.68
CA GLU A 111 -18.74 -5.51 9.27
C GLU A 111 -20.19 -4.99 9.28
N THR A 112 -21.11 -5.90 9.03
CA THR A 112 -22.55 -5.68 9.15
C THR A 112 -23.05 -6.07 10.55
N ALA A 113 -24.31 -5.82 10.84
CA ALA A 113 -24.95 -6.28 12.08
C ALA A 113 -25.21 -7.81 12.10
N ASP A 114 -25.18 -8.45 10.94
CA ASP A 114 -25.51 -9.87 10.81
C ASP A 114 -24.29 -10.75 11.13
N MET A 115 -24.54 -11.92 11.74
CA MET A 115 -23.53 -12.93 12.00
C MET A 115 -23.37 -13.85 10.77
N ASN A 116 -22.15 -14.22 10.44
CA ASN A 116 -21.87 -15.13 9.33
C ASN A 116 -22.39 -16.55 9.69
N PRO A 117 -23.34 -17.09 8.93
CA PRO A 117 -23.99 -18.37 9.26
C PRO A 117 -23.07 -19.59 9.08
N LEU A 118 -21.96 -19.44 8.36
CA LEU A 118 -20.93 -20.47 8.17
C LEU A 118 -19.72 -20.29 9.08
N ASN A 119 -19.73 -19.23 9.91
CA ASN A 119 -18.60 -18.76 10.71
C ASN A 119 -17.33 -18.55 9.89
N GLU A 120 -17.46 -18.13 8.64
CA GLU A 120 -16.34 -17.72 7.81
C GLU A 120 -15.78 -16.42 8.36
N ALA A 121 -14.48 -16.40 8.57
CA ALA A 121 -13.81 -15.24 9.12
C ALA A 121 -12.70 -14.71 8.20
N TRP A 122 -12.45 -15.42 7.09
CA TRP A 122 -11.32 -15.10 6.25
C TRP A 122 -11.40 -13.69 5.65
N SER A 123 -12.49 -13.33 5.01
CA SER A 123 -12.65 -11.99 4.40
C SER A 123 -12.48 -10.87 5.41
N CYS A 124 -13.07 -11.00 6.59
CA CYS A 124 -12.97 -10.03 7.67
C CYS A 124 -11.60 -10.03 8.35
N ALA A 125 -11.05 -11.21 8.65
CA ALA A 125 -9.75 -11.36 9.31
C ALA A 125 -8.60 -10.83 8.44
N GLN A 126 -8.69 -10.99 7.12
CA GLN A 126 -7.72 -10.46 6.19
C GLN A 126 -7.74 -8.92 6.07
N ALA A 127 -8.79 -8.28 6.52
CA ALA A 127 -8.84 -6.83 6.66
C ALA A 127 -8.02 -6.30 7.85
N ASN A 128 -7.28 -7.15 8.53
CA ASN A 128 -6.47 -6.80 9.71
C ASN A 128 -7.30 -6.34 10.92
N PHE A 129 -8.53 -6.82 11.08
CA PHE A 129 -9.27 -6.58 12.31
C PHE A 129 -8.54 -7.22 13.50
N LEU A 130 -8.48 -6.51 14.61
CA LEU A 130 -7.76 -6.95 15.82
C LEU A 130 -8.38 -8.17 16.48
N SER A 131 -9.63 -8.47 16.18
CA SER A 131 -10.35 -9.64 16.69
C SER A 131 -11.27 -10.23 15.63
N ILE A 132 -11.43 -11.54 15.64
CA ILE A 132 -12.40 -12.23 14.81
C ILE A 132 -13.75 -12.17 15.51
N THR A 133 -14.71 -11.50 14.89
CA THR A 133 -16.05 -11.24 15.43
C THR A 133 -17.11 -12.16 14.86
N ASN A 134 -16.82 -12.85 13.74
CA ASN A 134 -17.75 -13.67 12.95
C ASN A 134 -18.96 -12.88 12.41
N HIS A 135 -18.85 -11.58 12.25
CA HIS A 135 -19.85 -10.81 11.51
C HIS A 135 -19.71 -11.03 10.01
N VAL A 136 -20.80 -10.87 9.26
CA VAL A 136 -20.76 -10.75 7.80
C VAL A 136 -20.04 -9.47 7.44
N CYS A 137 -19.08 -9.55 6.50
CA CYS A 137 -18.34 -8.40 6.00
C CYS A 137 -18.70 -8.07 4.56
N PHE A 138 -18.96 -6.79 4.30
CA PHE A 138 -19.10 -6.31 2.93
C PHE A 138 -18.03 -5.30 2.58
N GLY A 139 -17.56 -5.38 1.34
CA GLY A 139 -16.91 -4.24 0.72
C GLY A 139 -17.83 -3.02 0.79
N PHE A 140 -17.27 -1.84 0.94
CA PHE A 140 -18.05 -0.60 0.89
C PHE A 140 -17.50 0.41 -0.12
N ARG A 141 -18.38 1.29 -0.58
CA ARG A 141 -18.03 2.57 -1.18
C ARG A 141 -18.59 3.68 -0.31
N TRP A 142 -17.70 4.53 0.20
CA TRP A 142 -18.07 5.73 0.92
C TRP A 142 -18.00 6.95 0.00
N GLU A 143 -19.00 7.82 0.07
CA GLU A 143 -19.07 9.08 -0.67
C GLU A 143 -19.93 10.09 0.08
N ALA A 144 -19.41 11.29 0.31
CA ALA A 144 -20.10 12.42 0.91
C ALA A 144 -20.83 12.11 2.26
N GLY A 145 -20.20 11.30 3.11
CA GLY A 145 -20.75 10.94 4.42
C GLY A 145 -21.62 9.68 4.44
N VAL A 146 -21.76 8.99 3.31
CA VAL A 146 -22.57 7.77 3.20
C VAL A 146 -21.72 6.57 2.86
N MET A 147 -21.69 5.57 3.73
CA MET A 147 -21.12 4.25 3.47
C MET A 147 -22.18 3.36 2.82
N THR A 148 -21.92 2.86 1.63
CA THR A 148 -22.82 2.00 0.86
C THR A 148 -22.19 0.62 0.70
N ALA A 149 -22.90 -0.42 1.11
CA ALA A 149 -22.47 -1.80 0.97
C ALA A 149 -22.33 -2.22 -0.51
N LEU A 150 -21.32 -3.01 -0.79
CA LEU A 150 -21.05 -3.66 -2.07
C LEU A 150 -21.31 -5.16 -1.88
N PRO A 151 -22.47 -5.67 -2.31
CA PRO A 151 -22.89 -7.03 -1.96
C PRO A 151 -22.03 -8.09 -2.64
N PRO A 152 -22.03 -9.35 -2.11
CA PRO A 152 -21.41 -10.50 -2.76
C PRO A 152 -22.13 -10.93 -4.05
N LEU A 153 -21.57 -11.93 -4.73
CA LEU A 153 -22.25 -12.64 -5.81
C LEU A 153 -23.46 -13.42 -5.30
N SER A 154 -24.30 -13.87 -6.22
CA SER A 154 -25.53 -14.61 -5.84
C SER A 154 -25.21 -15.88 -5.04
N GLY A 155 -25.73 -15.96 -3.82
CA GLY A 155 -25.53 -17.09 -2.91
C GLY A 155 -24.31 -16.93 -1.98
N GLY A 156 -23.42 -15.96 -2.23
CA GLY A 156 -22.32 -15.64 -1.35
C GLY A 156 -22.76 -14.88 -0.10
N ILE A 157 -21.90 -14.83 0.91
CA ILE A 157 -22.14 -14.21 2.21
C ILE A 157 -21.26 -12.98 2.36
N ASP A 158 -19.96 -13.08 2.10
CA ASP A 158 -18.99 -12.02 2.31
C ASP A 158 -18.50 -11.39 1.00
N SER A 159 -18.02 -10.14 1.09
CA SER A 159 -17.35 -9.43 0.01
C SER A 159 -16.29 -8.48 0.54
N TYR A 160 -15.35 -8.07 -0.31
CA TYR A 160 -14.24 -7.19 0.05
C TYR A 160 -13.95 -6.20 -1.09
N ALA A 161 -13.84 -4.91 -0.80
CA ALA A 161 -13.44 -3.89 -1.76
C ALA A 161 -11.97 -3.48 -1.49
N ALA A 162 -11.11 -3.69 -2.47
CA ALA A 162 -9.67 -3.40 -2.37
C ALA A 162 -9.31 -2.00 -2.92
N GLY A 163 -9.72 -1.67 -4.13
CA GLY A 163 -9.32 -0.41 -4.76
C GLY A 163 -10.44 0.25 -5.56
N ILE A 164 -10.36 1.58 -5.74
CA ILE A 164 -11.32 2.37 -6.52
C ILE A 164 -10.61 3.33 -7.46
N ASN A 165 -11.07 3.44 -8.71
CA ASN A 165 -10.55 4.37 -9.71
C ASN A 165 -11.37 5.68 -9.79
N ASN A 166 -10.89 6.64 -10.61
CA ASN A 166 -11.57 7.93 -10.83
C ASN A 166 -12.90 7.81 -11.58
N LYS A 167 -13.26 6.66 -12.12
CA LYS A 167 -14.59 6.41 -12.72
C LYS A 167 -15.61 5.94 -11.67
N GLY A 168 -15.19 5.66 -10.44
CA GLY A 168 -16.03 5.11 -9.37
C GLY A 168 -16.25 3.60 -9.52
N GLN A 169 -15.38 2.91 -10.25
CA GLN A 169 -15.35 1.46 -10.30
C GLN A 169 -14.50 0.94 -9.15
N VAL A 170 -15.03 -0.02 -8.41
CA VAL A 170 -14.39 -0.65 -7.25
C VAL A 170 -13.99 -2.07 -7.61
N ALA A 171 -12.71 -2.40 -7.46
CA ALA A 171 -12.20 -3.76 -7.61
C ALA A 171 -12.12 -4.46 -6.25
N GLY A 172 -12.34 -5.75 -6.22
CA GLY A 172 -12.27 -6.55 -5.01
C GLY A 172 -12.64 -8.01 -5.26
N TRP A 173 -13.16 -8.69 -4.25
CA TRP A 173 -13.65 -10.06 -4.38
C TRP A 173 -14.97 -10.27 -3.63
N ALA A 174 -15.67 -11.30 -4.03
CA ALA A 174 -16.98 -11.63 -3.51
C ALA A 174 -17.20 -13.15 -3.56
N GLU A 175 -17.82 -13.70 -2.53
CA GLU A 175 -18.23 -15.08 -2.51
C GLU A 175 -19.39 -15.32 -3.48
N ASN A 176 -19.47 -16.55 -4.03
CA ASN A 176 -20.48 -16.94 -5.05
C ASN A 176 -21.45 -18.01 -4.57
N GLY A 177 -21.39 -18.45 -3.31
CA GLY A 177 -22.26 -19.46 -2.73
C GLY A 177 -21.91 -20.90 -3.09
N VAL A 178 -20.84 -21.15 -3.85
CA VAL A 178 -20.34 -22.49 -4.15
C VAL A 178 -19.36 -22.91 -3.05
N HIS A 179 -19.58 -24.12 -2.50
CA HIS A 179 -18.66 -24.70 -1.53
C HIS A 179 -17.36 -25.11 -2.24
N ASP A 180 -16.21 -24.60 -1.80
CA ASP A 180 -14.91 -24.96 -2.33
C ASP A 180 -14.18 -25.91 -1.36
N PRO A 181 -13.91 -27.16 -1.77
CA PRO A 181 -13.20 -28.11 -0.94
C PRO A 181 -11.71 -27.81 -0.79
N THR A 182 -11.15 -26.85 -1.53
CA THR A 182 -9.74 -26.42 -1.39
C THR A 182 -9.56 -25.37 -0.30
N CYS A 183 -10.65 -24.80 0.22
CA CYS A 183 -10.60 -23.81 1.28
C CYS A 183 -10.13 -24.40 2.62
N ASN A 184 -9.43 -23.60 3.40
CA ASN A 184 -9.05 -23.96 4.76
C ASN A 184 -10.26 -23.81 5.70
N ASN A 185 -10.81 -24.92 6.14
CA ASN A 185 -11.98 -24.96 7.01
C ASN A 185 -11.60 -25.06 8.50
N THR A 186 -10.40 -24.58 8.87
CA THR A 186 -9.89 -24.68 10.25
C THR A 186 -10.04 -23.32 10.97
N PRO A 187 -10.85 -23.27 12.05
CA PRO A 187 -10.92 -22.05 12.86
C PRO A 187 -9.54 -21.64 13.42
N PRO A 188 -9.28 -20.37 13.67
CA PRO A 188 -10.26 -19.27 13.69
C PRO A 188 -10.48 -18.59 12.35
N VAL A 189 -9.67 -18.85 11.33
CA VAL A 189 -9.72 -18.19 10.03
C VAL A 189 -10.15 -19.21 8.98
N ASN A 190 -11.40 -19.64 9.04
CA ASN A 190 -11.95 -20.60 8.10
C ASN A 190 -12.62 -19.89 6.91
N GLN A 191 -12.58 -20.54 5.77
CA GLN A 191 -13.29 -20.24 4.56
C GLN A 191 -14.03 -21.49 4.07
N VAL A 192 -15.21 -21.34 3.53
CA VAL A 192 -16.06 -22.43 3.04
C VAL A 192 -16.51 -22.18 1.61
N LEU A 193 -16.89 -20.94 1.32
CA LEU A 193 -17.41 -20.55 0.00
C LEU A 193 -16.26 -20.10 -0.92
N GLN A 194 -16.40 -20.45 -2.19
CA GLN A 194 -15.58 -19.94 -3.28
C GLN A 194 -15.72 -18.43 -3.37
N PHE A 195 -14.62 -17.72 -3.61
CA PHE A 195 -14.62 -16.29 -3.86
C PHE A 195 -14.00 -15.96 -5.21
N GLU A 196 -14.53 -14.94 -5.85
CA GLU A 196 -14.11 -14.52 -7.18
C GLU A 196 -13.86 -13.02 -7.26
N ALA A 197 -12.91 -12.66 -8.11
CA ALA A 197 -12.63 -11.25 -8.40
C ALA A 197 -13.85 -10.59 -9.04
N VAL A 198 -14.17 -9.38 -8.58
CA VAL A 198 -15.32 -8.60 -9.07
C VAL A 198 -14.95 -7.14 -9.26
N VAL A 199 -15.71 -6.47 -10.11
CA VAL A 199 -15.73 -5.01 -10.23
C VAL A 199 -17.15 -4.52 -10.03
N TRP A 200 -17.38 -3.72 -8.98
CA TRP A 200 -18.63 -3.00 -8.77
C TRP A 200 -18.60 -1.64 -9.46
N GLY A 201 -19.74 -1.18 -9.92
CA GLY A 201 -19.94 0.16 -10.44
C GLY A 201 -19.54 0.38 -11.90
N PRO A 202 -19.58 1.67 -12.33
CA PRO A 202 -19.61 2.91 -11.52
C PRO A 202 -20.95 3.24 -10.86
N ASN A 203 -22.06 2.71 -11.41
CA ASN A 203 -23.37 2.94 -10.80
C ASN A 203 -23.62 1.92 -9.68
N LEU A 204 -24.37 2.33 -8.64
CA LEU A 204 -24.78 1.43 -7.57
C LEU A 204 -25.62 0.26 -8.16
N GLY A 205 -25.33 -0.95 -7.68
CA GLY A 205 -25.98 -2.18 -8.15
C GLY A 205 -25.39 -2.81 -9.42
N GLU A 206 -24.43 -2.13 -10.09
CA GLU A 206 -23.65 -2.77 -11.15
C GLU A 206 -22.51 -3.61 -10.54
N MET A 207 -22.37 -4.85 -11.02
CA MET A 207 -21.26 -5.74 -10.66
C MET A 207 -20.90 -6.61 -11.87
N ALA A 208 -19.62 -6.82 -12.09
CA ALA A 208 -19.09 -7.77 -13.07
C ALA A 208 -18.11 -8.71 -12.38
N GLN A 209 -18.35 -10.01 -12.54
CA GLN A 209 -17.44 -11.08 -12.13
C GLN A 209 -16.30 -11.21 -13.14
N LEU A 210 -15.08 -11.43 -12.65
CA LEU A 210 -13.88 -11.67 -13.45
C LEU A 210 -13.53 -13.16 -13.36
N SER A 211 -13.20 -13.75 -14.50
CA SER A 211 -12.81 -15.18 -14.51
C SER A 211 -11.44 -15.36 -13.84
N PRO A 212 -11.25 -16.42 -13.05
CA PRO A 212 -9.92 -16.83 -12.61
C PRO A 212 -9.09 -17.37 -13.79
N LEU A 213 -7.80 -17.56 -13.59
CA LEU A 213 -6.90 -18.24 -14.52
C LEU A 213 -7.18 -19.73 -14.48
N ALA A 214 -7.61 -20.31 -15.60
CA ALA A 214 -7.92 -21.75 -15.63
C ALA A 214 -6.67 -22.62 -15.38
N PRO A 215 -6.71 -23.65 -14.51
CA PRO A 215 -7.93 -24.24 -13.91
C PRO A 215 -8.28 -23.76 -12.48
N ASP A 216 -7.77 -22.63 -12.03
CA ASP A 216 -7.97 -22.16 -10.66
C ASP A 216 -9.44 -21.95 -10.33
N PRO A 217 -9.89 -22.29 -9.12
CA PRO A 217 -11.28 -22.06 -8.69
C PRO A 217 -11.52 -20.64 -8.19
N ASP A 218 -10.52 -20.00 -7.56
CA ASP A 218 -10.68 -18.74 -6.86
C ASP A 218 -9.86 -17.61 -7.48
N SER A 219 -10.34 -16.40 -7.28
CA SER A 219 -9.64 -15.18 -7.68
C SER A 219 -10.04 -13.98 -6.82
N ALA A 220 -9.17 -12.97 -6.73
CA ALA A 220 -9.46 -11.72 -6.05
C ALA A 220 -8.79 -10.56 -6.80
N ALA A 221 -9.51 -9.47 -7.06
CA ALA A 221 -8.93 -8.26 -7.61
C ALA A 221 -8.40 -7.37 -6.46
N THR A 222 -7.19 -6.86 -6.62
CA THR A 222 -6.50 -6.04 -5.59
C THR A 222 -6.42 -4.56 -5.96
N ALA A 223 -6.38 -4.24 -7.27
CA ALA A 223 -6.35 -2.86 -7.71
C ALA A 223 -6.94 -2.67 -9.11
N ILE A 224 -7.40 -1.45 -9.39
CA ILE A 224 -7.96 -1.02 -10.68
C ILE A 224 -7.49 0.40 -11.03
N ASN A 225 -7.09 0.64 -12.28
CA ASN A 225 -6.70 1.97 -12.74
C ASN A 225 -7.81 2.68 -13.54
N ASP A 226 -7.57 3.94 -13.94
CA ASP A 226 -8.53 4.74 -14.70
C ASP A 226 -8.76 4.27 -16.14
N LYS A 227 -7.88 3.44 -16.68
CA LYS A 227 -8.09 2.78 -17.99
C LYS A 227 -8.97 1.56 -17.91
N GLY A 228 -9.22 1.06 -16.69
CA GLY A 228 -10.00 -0.15 -16.43
C GLY A 228 -9.17 -1.43 -16.50
N LEU A 229 -7.82 -1.31 -16.44
CA LEU A 229 -6.94 -2.44 -16.15
C LEU A 229 -7.12 -2.84 -14.69
N ILE A 230 -7.20 -4.12 -14.42
CA ILE A 230 -7.39 -4.69 -13.08
C ILE A 230 -6.27 -5.68 -12.84
N VAL A 231 -5.72 -5.69 -11.64
CA VAL A 231 -4.77 -6.72 -11.21
C VAL A 231 -5.29 -7.44 -9.98
N GLY A 232 -4.77 -8.63 -9.75
CA GLY A 232 -5.16 -9.45 -8.62
C GLY A 232 -4.50 -10.80 -8.61
N ILE A 233 -5.11 -11.72 -7.88
CA ILE A 233 -4.62 -13.09 -7.67
C ILE A 233 -5.59 -14.11 -8.26
N SER A 234 -5.05 -15.29 -8.59
CA SER A 234 -5.80 -16.49 -8.96
C SER A 234 -5.12 -17.74 -8.40
N GLY A 235 -5.87 -18.72 -7.93
CA GLY A 235 -5.30 -19.92 -7.33
C GLY A 235 -6.31 -20.77 -6.58
N LEU A 236 -5.81 -21.61 -5.66
CA LEU A 236 -6.60 -22.41 -4.75
C LEU A 236 -6.97 -21.58 -3.51
N CYS A 237 -8.19 -21.72 -3.02
CA CYS A 237 -8.65 -21.06 -1.82
C CYS A 237 -7.70 -21.28 -0.61
N ALA A 238 -7.20 -22.48 -0.39
CA ALA A 238 -6.28 -22.78 0.71
C ALA A 238 -4.97 -21.98 0.67
N ASN A 239 -4.53 -21.55 -0.50
CA ASN A 239 -3.32 -20.75 -0.68
C ASN A 239 -3.62 -19.24 -0.70
N ALA A 240 -4.83 -18.87 -1.08
CA ALA A 240 -5.29 -17.49 -1.06
C ALA A 240 -5.77 -17.06 0.32
N ALA A 241 -6.38 -17.98 1.07
CA ALA A 241 -6.89 -17.71 2.40
C ALA A 241 -5.76 -17.37 3.39
N GLY A 242 -5.95 -16.32 4.13
CA GLY A 242 -5.02 -15.92 5.19
C GLY A 242 -3.84 -15.07 4.74
N SER A 243 -3.63 -14.87 3.44
CA SER A 243 -2.44 -14.18 2.95
C SER A 243 -2.71 -13.12 1.89
N THR A 244 -3.94 -13.02 1.40
CA THR A 244 -4.23 -12.17 0.23
C THR A 244 -3.33 -12.46 -0.98
N SER A 245 -2.87 -13.70 -1.09
CA SER A 245 -1.95 -14.16 -2.12
C SER A 245 -2.32 -15.56 -2.59
N ALA A 246 -2.01 -15.87 -3.84
CA ALA A 246 -2.27 -17.14 -4.47
C ALA A 246 -1.11 -17.57 -5.37
N GLU A 247 -1.26 -18.68 -6.12
CA GLU A 247 -0.24 -19.18 -7.04
C GLU A 247 0.10 -18.15 -8.12
N HIS A 248 -0.91 -17.43 -8.65
CA HIS A 248 -0.76 -16.56 -9.81
C HIS A 248 -1.09 -15.10 -9.49
N ALA A 249 -0.17 -14.21 -9.87
CA ALA A 249 -0.47 -12.79 -10.06
C ALA A 249 -1.08 -12.61 -11.46
N VAL A 250 -2.23 -11.98 -11.57
CA VAL A 250 -2.96 -11.86 -12.84
C VAL A 250 -3.36 -10.43 -13.16
N LEU A 251 -3.55 -10.16 -14.46
CA LEU A 251 -4.05 -8.90 -14.98
C LEU A 251 -5.25 -9.16 -15.91
N TRP A 252 -6.34 -8.46 -15.69
CA TRP A 252 -7.47 -8.36 -16.62
C TRP A 252 -7.41 -7.01 -17.36
N GLU A 253 -7.43 -7.04 -18.70
CA GLU A 253 -7.37 -5.81 -19.52
C GLU A 253 -8.63 -4.94 -19.37
N ASN A 254 -9.72 -5.53 -18.97
CA ASN A 254 -10.98 -4.91 -18.59
C ASN A 254 -11.87 -5.95 -17.90
N LYS A 255 -13.01 -5.51 -17.34
CA LYS A 255 -13.94 -6.37 -16.59
C LYS A 255 -14.61 -7.51 -17.38
N HIS A 256 -14.28 -7.73 -18.65
CA HIS A 256 -14.80 -8.80 -19.51
C HIS A 256 -13.68 -9.58 -20.22
N ALA A 257 -12.42 -9.22 -19.98
CA ALA A 257 -11.28 -9.88 -20.57
C ALA A 257 -10.88 -11.13 -19.75
N PRO A 258 -10.31 -12.17 -20.38
CA PRO A 258 -9.68 -13.24 -19.65
C PRO A 258 -8.44 -12.74 -18.89
N PRO A 259 -8.04 -13.40 -17.79
CA PRO A 259 -6.84 -13.06 -17.06
C PRO A 259 -5.58 -13.37 -17.88
N ILE A 260 -4.54 -12.57 -17.67
CA ILE A 260 -3.18 -12.74 -18.16
C ILE A 260 -2.32 -13.03 -16.95
N ASP A 261 -1.61 -14.16 -16.94
CA ASP A 261 -0.62 -14.49 -15.92
C ASP A 261 0.58 -13.54 -16.05
N LEU A 262 0.93 -12.85 -14.97
CA LEU A 262 2.09 -11.96 -14.90
C LEU A 262 3.41 -12.73 -14.68
N GLY A 263 3.31 -14.03 -14.36
CA GLY A 263 4.43 -14.88 -13.97
C GLY A 263 4.77 -14.75 -12.49
N ASN A 264 5.84 -15.42 -12.10
CA ASN A 264 6.40 -15.41 -10.76
C ASN A 264 7.94 -15.34 -10.83
N PHE A 265 8.61 -15.25 -9.69
CA PHE A 265 10.06 -15.46 -9.65
C PHE A 265 10.37 -16.93 -9.96
N ASP A 266 11.38 -17.17 -10.83
CA ASP A 266 11.76 -18.51 -11.30
C ASP A 266 11.89 -19.52 -10.13
N GLY A 267 10.99 -20.51 -10.11
CA GLY A 267 10.90 -21.50 -9.03
C GLY A 267 10.27 -21.00 -7.73
N GLY A 268 9.74 -19.79 -7.70
CA GLY A 268 8.86 -19.30 -6.63
C GLY A 268 7.50 -19.98 -6.75
N LEU A 269 7.12 -20.74 -5.70
CA LEU A 269 5.81 -21.38 -5.61
C LEU A 269 4.88 -20.50 -4.80
N ALA A 270 3.61 -20.41 -5.16
CA ALA A 270 2.55 -19.70 -4.45
C ALA A 270 2.92 -18.27 -3.95
N TRP A 271 1.94 -17.48 -3.53
CA TRP A 271 2.17 -16.18 -2.88
C TRP A 271 2.69 -15.10 -3.83
N ASN A 272 1.98 -14.87 -4.91
CA ASN A 272 2.23 -13.77 -5.84
C ASN A 272 1.06 -12.78 -5.75
N THR A 273 1.27 -11.60 -5.18
CA THR A 273 0.22 -10.60 -4.97
C THR A 273 0.60 -9.28 -5.63
N PRO A 274 -0.05 -8.88 -6.72
CA PRO A 274 0.02 -7.51 -7.20
C PRO A 274 -0.79 -6.63 -6.25
N THR A 275 -0.20 -5.54 -5.79
CA THR A 275 -0.80 -4.64 -4.80
C THR A 275 -1.33 -3.36 -5.41
N ALA A 276 -0.68 -2.86 -6.46
CA ALA A 276 -1.06 -1.63 -7.14
C ALA A 276 -0.65 -1.61 -8.60
N LEU A 277 -1.32 -0.76 -9.39
CA LEU A 277 -0.96 -0.44 -10.75
C LEU A 277 -1.20 1.03 -11.05
N ASN A 278 -0.39 1.61 -11.96
CA ASN A 278 -0.60 2.97 -12.47
C ASN A 278 -1.32 2.97 -13.84
N ASN A 279 -1.64 4.18 -14.35
CA ASN A 279 -2.30 4.32 -15.65
C ASN A 279 -1.39 4.01 -16.85
N ARG A 280 -0.10 3.81 -16.65
CA ARG A 280 0.80 3.30 -17.68
C ARG A 280 0.77 1.77 -17.80
N GLY A 281 0.08 1.08 -16.87
CA GLY A 281 -0.01 -0.37 -16.81
C GLY A 281 1.23 -1.02 -16.19
N GLN A 282 1.98 -0.27 -15.41
CA GLN A 282 3.04 -0.78 -14.55
C GLN A 282 2.42 -1.33 -13.28
N VAL A 283 2.84 -2.50 -12.85
CA VAL A 283 2.30 -3.23 -11.70
C VAL A 283 3.39 -3.44 -10.68
N VAL A 284 3.06 -3.29 -9.40
CA VAL A 284 3.93 -3.64 -8.28
C VAL A 284 3.23 -4.59 -7.33
N GLY A 285 4.00 -5.29 -6.54
CA GLY A 285 3.50 -6.24 -5.58
C GLY A 285 4.62 -7.00 -4.88
N PHE A 286 4.32 -8.19 -4.41
CA PHE A 286 5.31 -9.10 -3.83
C PHE A 286 5.06 -10.54 -4.24
N GLY A 287 6.12 -11.34 -4.26
CA GLY A 287 6.06 -12.76 -4.56
C GLY A 287 7.11 -13.52 -3.76
N ASN A 288 6.94 -14.83 -3.59
CA ASN A 288 7.92 -15.64 -2.91
C ASN A 288 9.25 -15.70 -3.69
N GLN A 289 10.34 -15.64 -2.96
CA GLN A 289 11.69 -15.78 -3.53
C GLN A 289 11.90 -17.18 -4.12
N GLN A 290 12.73 -17.22 -5.17
CA GLN A 290 13.22 -18.47 -5.72
C GLN A 290 13.81 -19.38 -4.63
N GLY A 291 13.43 -20.67 -4.65
CA GLY A 291 13.93 -21.67 -3.70
C GLY A 291 13.33 -21.58 -2.29
N SER A 292 12.34 -20.72 -2.05
CA SER A 292 11.58 -20.76 -0.80
C SER A 292 10.84 -22.10 -0.67
N PRO A 293 10.86 -22.75 0.52
CA PRO A 293 10.05 -23.93 0.74
C PRO A 293 8.56 -23.66 0.43
N ALA A 294 7.85 -24.67 -0.09
CA ALA A 294 6.48 -24.55 -0.56
C ALA A 294 5.49 -23.96 0.46
N ASN A 295 5.79 -24.07 1.78
CA ASN A 295 4.95 -23.58 2.88
C ASN A 295 5.60 -22.41 3.63
N SER A 296 6.61 -21.74 3.06
CA SER A 296 7.25 -20.60 3.71
C SER A 296 6.89 -19.32 3.01
N PHE A 297 6.44 -18.34 3.78
CA PHE A 297 6.23 -16.98 3.31
C PHE A 297 7.55 -16.21 3.39
N ASN A 298 8.19 -15.99 2.22
CA ASN A 298 9.47 -15.30 2.12
C ASN A 298 9.43 -14.31 0.94
N PRO A 299 8.64 -13.24 1.05
CA PRO A 299 8.34 -12.35 -0.06
C PRO A 299 9.49 -11.43 -0.45
N ILE A 300 9.56 -11.15 -1.74
CA ILE A 300 10.33 -10.07 -2.35
C ILE A 300 9.38 -9.20 -3.15
N GLY A 301 9.53 -7.90 -3.03
CA GLY A 301 8.80 -6.93 -3.84
C GLY A 301 9.11 -7.12 -5.32
N PHE A 302 8.12 -6.86 -6.18
CA PHE A 302 8.33 -6.89 -7.61
C PHE A 302 7.81 -5.63 -8.31
N PHE A 303 8.40 -5.36 -9.47
CA PHE A 303 7.91 -4.47 -10.50
C PHE A 303 7.67 -5.28 -11.78
N TRP A 304 6.58 -5.00 -12.48
CA TRP A 304 6.23 -5.60 -13.76
C TRP A 304 5.69 -4.54 -14.71
N ASP A 305 6.02 -4.68 -16.00
CA ASP A 305 5.37 -3.99 -17.10
C ASP A 305 5.28 -4.90 -18.35
N ARG A 306 4.57 -4.44 -19.38
CA ARG A 306 4.36 -5.26 -20.60
C ARG A 306 5.62 -5.55 -21.41
N ALA A 307 6.71 -4.85 -21.18
CA ALA A 307 7.97 -5.05 -21.87
C ALA A 307 8.91 -6.01 -21.13
N HIS A 308 8.63 -6.26 -19.85
CA HIS A 308 9.49 -7.01 -18.96
C HIS A 308 8.71 -8.06 -18.18
N THR A 309 9.37 -9.14 -17.81
CA THR A 309 8.88 -10.08 -16.81
C THR A 309 8.96 -9.44 -15.41
N ILE A 310 8.44 -10.12 -14.39
CA ILE A 310 8.61 -9.72 -12.99
C ILE A 310 10.08 -9.42 -12.68
N GLN A 311 10.36 -8.19 -12.24
CA GLN A 311 11.67 -7.71 -11.80
C GLN A 311 11.68 -7.56 -10.29
N PRO A 312 12.69 -8.09 -9.56
CA PRO A 312 12.72 -7.98 -8.11
C PRO A 312 13.03 -6.55 -7.64
N ILE A 313 12.34 -6.13 -6.58
CA ILE A 313 12.72 -5.00 -5.74
C ILE A 313 13.35 -5.56 -4.47
N PRO A 314 14.68 -5.68 -4.39
CA PRO A 314 15.35 -6.36 -3.29
C PRO A 314 15.20 -5.60 -1.96
N PRO A 315 15.33 -6.27 -0.82
CA PRO A 315 15.29 -5.59 0.48
C PRO A 315 16.51 -4.69 0.73
N ILE A 316 16.43 -3.84 1.75
CA ILE A 316 17.49 -2.90 2.14
C ILE A 316 18.61 -3.64 2.90
N GLY A 317 19.85 -3.55 2.42
CA GLY A 317 21.03 -4.05 3.14
C GLY A 317 20.92 -5.53 3.52
N ASP A 318 20.93 -5.82 4.82
CA ASP A 318 20.85 -7.18 5.36
C ASP A 318 19.44 -7.70 5.62
N ASP A 319 18.41 -6.92 5.32
CA ASP A 319 17.01 -7.36 5.39
C ASP A 319 16.77 -8.54 4.44
N LYS A 320 15.76 -9.34 4.71
CA LYS A 320 15.50 -10.59 3.97
C LYS A 320 14.22 -10.55 3.17
N GLN A 321 13.31 -9.67 3.50
CA GLN A 321 12.02 -9.55 2.84
C GLN A 321 11.75 -8.12 2.41
N SER A 322 11.00 -7.96 1.33
CA SER A 322 10.47 -6.69 0.87
C SER A 322 9.06 -6.86 0.32
N TRP A 323 8.25 -5.82 0.47
CA TRP A 323 6.91 -5.72 -0.10
C TRP A 323 6.80 -4.38 -0.81
N ALA A 324 6.47 -4.36 -2.08
CA ALA A 324 6.07 -3.15 -2.78
C ALA A 324 4.55 -3.00 -2.62
N TRP A 325 4.10 -1.84 -2.11
CA TRP A 325 2.68 -1.61 -1.81
C TRP A 325 2.00 -0.71 -2.82
N ALA A 326 2.64 0.36 -3.27
CA ALA A 326 2.04 1.30 -4.20
C ALA A 326 3.02 1.85 -5.22
N ILE A 327 2.47 2.35 -6.33
CA ILE A 327 3.19 2.99 -7.43
C ILE A 327 2.41 4.22 -7.91
N ASN A 328 3.12 5.34 -8.18
CA ASN A 328 2.52 6.54 -8.79
C ASN A 328 2.72 6.58 -10.32
N GLU A 329 2.18 7.63 -10.96
CA GLU A 329 2.33 7.82 -12.41
C GLU A 329 3.77 8.14 -12.84
N HIS A 330 4.69 8.48 -11.94
CA HIS A 330 6.11 8.67 -12.23
C HIS A 330 6.92 7.37 -12.16
N GLY A 331 6.33 6.27 -11.69
CA GLY A 331 6.99 4.99 -11.50
C GLY A 331 7.79 4.92 -10.20
N GLN A 332 7.53 5.82 -9.28
CA GLN A 332 8.03 5.73 -7.92
C GLN A 332 7.24 4.70 -7.15
N VAL A 333 7.92 3.79 -6.48
CA VAL A 333 7.34 2.68 -5.72
C VAL A 333 7.66 2.84 -4.25
N VAL A 334 6.68 2.61 -3.40
CA VAL A 334 6.86 2.62 -1.95
C VAL A 334 6.47 1.27 -1.34
N GLY A 335 6.99 1.02 -0.15
CA GLY A 335 6.72 -0.25 0.51
C GLY A 335 7.49 -0.43 1.82
N GLN A 336 7.75 -1.68 2.15
CA GLN A 336 8.45 -2.09 3.37
C GLN A 336 9.62 -3.02 3.07
N SER A 337 10.72 -2.84 3.79
CA SER A 337 11.81 -3.81 3.92
C SER A 337 11.84 -4.35 5.35
N PHE A 338 12.05 -5.65 5.51
CA PHE A 338 11.94 -6.31 6.81
C PHE A 338 13.14 -7.21 7.13
N ASN A 339 13.65 -7.06 8.34
CA ASN A 339 14.73 -7.86 8.88
C ASN A 339 14.19 -8.98 9.77
N LEU A 340 14.22 -10.21 9.26
CA LEU A 340 13.71 -11.39 9.97
C LEU A 340 14.47 -11.70 11.28
N ILE A 341 15.71 -11.22 11.43
CA ILE A 341 16.55 -11.53 12.59
C ILE A 341 16.25 -10.57 13.73
N THR A 342 16.11 -9.28 13.40
CA THR A 342 15.90 -8.23 14.40
C THR A 342 14.43 -7.85 14.59
N GLY A 343 13.56 -8.25 13.67
CA GLY A 343 12.17 -7.80 13.61
C GLY A 343 11.99 -6.36 13.12
N ALA A 344 13.08 -5.71 12.65
CA ALA A 344 13.02 -4.32 12.22
C ALA A 344 12.34 -4.18 10.86
N ALA A 345 11.35 -3.29 10.80
CA ALA A 345 10.68 -2.86 9.58
C ALA A 345 11.16 -1.46 9.17
N ARG A 346 11.25 -1.19 7.87
CA ARG A 346 11.65 0.10 7.31
C ARG A 346 10.84 0.43 6.06
N ALA A 347 10.21 1.60 6.05
CA ALA A 347 9.61 2.14 4.84
C ALA A 347 10.68 2.44 3.79
N PHE A 348 10.40 2.16 2.52
CA PHE A 348 11.30 2.48 1.43
C PHE A 348 10.65 3.33 0.33
N LEU A 349 11.50 4.02 -0.43
CA LEU A 349 11.22 4.59 -1.74
C LEU A 349 12.13 3.92 -2.77
N TYR A 350 11.53 3.37 -3.84
CA TYR A 350 12.25 2.85 -5.00
C TYR A 350 11.93 3.70 -6.23
N GLU A 351 12.96 4.26 -6.84
CA GLU A 351 12.86 5.10 -8.03
C GLU A 351 14.13 4.99 -8.89
N ASN A 352 14.00 5.01 -10.21
CA ASN A 352 15.13 4.95 -11.16
C ASN A 352 16.10 3.78 -10.89
N GLY A 353 15.58 2.63 -10.43
CA GLY A 353 16.39 1.45 -10.10
C GLY A 353 17.10 1.51 -8.74
N LEU A 354 16.91 2.57 -7.96
CA LEU A 354 17.51 2.74 -6.64
C LEU A 354 16.47 2.58 -5.54
N LEU A 355 16.72 1.65 -4.61
CA LEU A 355 15.96 1.50 -3.38
C LEU A 355 16.63 2.30 -2.26
N THR A 356 15.86 3.12 -1.56
CA THR A 356 16.35 3.98 -0.48
C THR A 356 15.49 3.82 0.76
N ASP A 357 16.10 3.70 1.94
CA ASP A 357 15.40 3.78 3.23
C ASP A 357 14.78 5.16 3.38
N LEU A 358 13.45 5.23 3.51
CA LEU A 358 12.73 6.49 3.63
C LEU A 358 13.12 7.26 4.91
N ASN A 359 13.53 6.54 5.96
CA ASN A 359 14.05 7.15 7.18
C ASN A 359 15.36 7.94 6.97
N ALA A 360 16.15 7.59 5.94
CA ALA A 360 17.34 8.35 5.57
C ALA A 360 17.03 9.63 4.78
N LEU A 361 15.79 9.81 4.32
CA LEU A 361 15.36 10.93 3.48
C LEU A 361 14.53 11.99 4.22
N ILE A 362 14.16 11.75 5.49
CA ILE A 362 13.33 12.66 6.29
C ILE A 362 14.18 13.68 7.06
N GLN A 363 13.52 14.67 7.64
CA GLN A 363 14.19 15.67 8.48
C GLN A 363 14.95 15.03 9.66
N PRO A 364 16.14 15.54 9.99
CA PRO A 364 16.91 15.07 11.17
C PRO A 364 16.11 15.25 12.46
N ASN A 365 16.31 14.33 13.41
CA ASN A 365 15.66 14.33 14.73
C ASN A 365 14.14 14.18 14.71
N SER A 366 13.58 13.58 13.67
CA SER A 366 12.20 13.12 13.70
C SER A 366 12.01 12.10 14.83
N SER A 367 10.92 12.21 15.59
CA SER A 367 10.51 11.15 16.53
C SER A 367 9.87 9.97 15.83
N LEU A 368 9.54 10.10 14.54
CA LEU A 368 8.90 9.05 13.78
C LEU A 368 9.92 8.12 13.13
N GLN A 369 9.84 6.84 13.44
CA GLN A 369 10.49 5.76 12.72
C GLN A 369 9.49 5.20 11.71
N LEU A 370 9.70 5.44 10.42
CA LEU A 370 8.80 5.02 9.36
C LEU A 370 8.95 3.51 9.13
N LEU A 371 7.89 2.75 9.40
CA LEU A 371 7.89 1.29 9.35
C LEU A 371 7.40 0.75 8.02
N LEU A 372 6.35 1.34 7.47
CA LEU A 372 5.76 0.96 6.19
C LEU A 372 5.24 2.20 5.47
N ALA A 373 5.54 2.32 4.17
CA ALA A 373 4.90 3.25 3.26
C ALA A 373 3.83 2.51 2.45
N ASN A 374 2.57 2.82 2.70
CA ASN A 374 1.42 2.15 2.08
C ASN A 374 1.05 2.73 0.71
N ASP A 375 1.16 4.05 0.55
CA ASP A 375 0.75 4.69 -0.69
C ASP A 375 1.59 5.94 -1.02
N ILE A 376 1.60 6.29 -2.32
CA ILE A 376 2.26 7.47 -2.88
C ILE A 376 1.39 8.08 -3.96
N ASN A 377 1.17 9.41 -3.93
CA ASN A 377 0.47 10.14 -4.98
C ASN A 377 1.42 10.69 -6.06
N ASP A 378 0.86 11.35 -7.10
CA ASP A 378 1.66 11.91 -8.20
C ASP A 378 2.45 13.17 -7.82
N ALA A 379 2.13 13.81 -6.71
CA ALA A 379 2.97 14.85 -6.12
C ALA A 379 4.18 14.29 -5.37
N GLY A 380 4.28 12.96 -5.23
CA GLY A 380 5.32 12.28 -4.47
C GLY A 380 5.11 12.31 -2.96
N GLU A 381 3.91 12.69 -2.50
CA GLU A 381 3.53 12.61 -1.09
C GLU A 381 3.29 11.15 -0.72
N ILE A 382 3.85 10.71 0.41
CA ILE A 382 3.86 9.31 0.86
C ILE A 382 3.13 9.20 2.19
N VAL A 383 2.29 8.19 2.33
CA VAL A 383 1.59 7.87 3.58
C VAL A 383 1.86 6.44 4.03
N GLY A 384 1.67 6.19 5.29
CA GLY A 384 1.84 4.88 5.90
C GLY A 384 1.72 4.94 7.42
N PHE A 385 2.44 4.06 8.10
CA PHE A 385 2.51 4.12 9.55
C PHE A 385 3.95 4.11 10.09
N ALA A 386 4.13 4.70 11.24
CA ALA A 386 5.40 4.90 11.92
C ALA A 386 5.27 4.58 13.40
N LEU A 387 6.38 4.22 14.03
CA LEU A 387 6.51 4.25 15.48
C LEU A 387 6.90 5.66 15.92
N ASP A 388 6.08 6.30 16.75
CA ASP A 388 6.50 7.50 17.45
C ASP A 388 7.33 7.12 18.69
N THR A 389 8.63 7.36 18.63
CA THR A 389 9.57 6.97 19.67
C THR A 389 9.42 7.75 20.99
N ASN A 390 8.68 8.87 21.00
CA ASN A 390 8.37 9.62 22.19
C ASN A 390 7.22 9.00 23.00
N THR A 391 6.22 8.44 22.32
CA THR A 391 5.00 7.90 22.93
C THR A 391 4.95 6.38 22.91
N ASN A 392 5.78 5.75 22.08
CA ASN A 392 5.75 4.31 21.74
C ASN A 392 4.40 3.89 21.10
N ALA A 393 3.73 4.82 20.45
CA ALA A 393 2.50 4.57 19.70
C ALA A 393 2.80 4.31 18.22
N THR A 394 2.03 3.45 17.57
CA THR A 394 1.99 3.38 16.11
C THR A 394 1.07 4.47 15.60
N VAL A 395 1.56 5.32 14.72
CA VAL A 395 0.82 6.50 14.23
C VAL A 395 0.83 6.54 12.70
N ALA A 396 -0.23 7.08 12.12
CA ALA A 396 -0.27 7.40 10.70
C ALA A 396 0.69 8.58 10.40
N PHE A 397 1.37 8.54 9.27
CA PHE A 397 2.24 9.64 8.83
C PHE A 397 1.91 10.12 7.41
N LEU A 398 2.30 11.38 7.15
CA LEU A 398 2.39 11.99 5.82
C LEU A 398 3.82 12.50 5.61
N ALA A 399 4.50 12.03 4.56
CA ALA A 399 5.78 12.55 4.12
C ALA A 399 5.59 13.41 2.86
N VAL A 400 5.97 14.68 2.93
CA VAL A 400 5.81 15.70 1.87
C VAL A 400 7.17 16.02 1.26
N PRO A 401 7.34 15.96 -0.09
CA PRO A 401 8.60 16.26 -0.74
C PRO A 401 9.07 17.70 -0.51
N VAL A 402 10.39 17.87 -0.32
CA VAL A 402 11.05 19.18 -0.25
C VAL A 402 11.41 19.63 -1.66
N TYR A 403 10.65 20.56 -2.23
CA TYR A 403 11.00 21.15 -3.52
C TYR A 403 12.02 22.29 -3.34
N SER A 404 13.13 22.24 -4.09
CA SER A 404 14.14 23.31 -4.12
C SER A 404 13.50 24.61 -4.63
N GLY A 405 13.21 25.54 -3.73
CA GLY A 405 12.53 26.83 -4.01
C GLY A 405 11.45 27.21 -3.01
N ASN A 406 10.88 26.28 -2.28
CA ASN A 406 9.88 26.52 -1.25
C ASN A 406 10.50 26.47 0.16
N GLN A 407 11.23 27.53 0.56
CA GLN A 407 11.67 27.69 1.95
C GLN A 407 10.51 27.99 2.93
N SER A 408 9.27 28.09 2.46
CA SER A 408 8.12 28.50 3.28
C SER A 408 7.54 27.37 4.16
N PHE A 409 7.86 26.11 3.90
CA PHE A 409 7.33 24.98 4.71
C PHE A 409 7.98 24.87 6.09
N ALA A 410 9.20 25.41 6.30
CA ALA A 410 9.86 25.39 7.59
C ALA A 410 9.16 26.22 8.70
N HIS A 411 8.14 27.02 8.33
CA HIS A 411 7.34 27.83 9.24
C HIS A 411 5.87 27.42 9.36
N LEU A 412 5.44 26.40 8.62
CA LEU A 412 4.11 25.83 8.80
C LEU A 412 4.14 24.87 9.97
N GLY A 413 3.79 25.37 11.15
CA GLY A 413 3.43 24.49 12.25
C GLY A 413 2.30 23.55 11.83
N GLU A 414 2.22 22.38 12.43
CA GLU A 414 1.31 21.26 12.14
C GLU A 414 -0.16 21.67 11.85
N THR A 415 -0.60 22.82 12.37
CA THR A 415 -1.96 23.33 12.23
C THR A 415 -2.28 24.04 10.89
N ASN A 416 -1.29 24.45 10.10
CA ASN A 416 -1.54 25.27 8.89
C ASN A 416 -1.54 24.47 7.58
N PHE A 417 -1.01 23.24 7.54
CA PHE A 417 -0.96 22.43 6.33
C PHE A 417 -2.37 22.03 5.86
N TYR A 418 -3.23 21.68 6.79
CA TYR A 418 -4.60 21.26 6.54
C TYR A 418 -5.51 22.40 6.02
N SER A 419 -5.27 23.64 6.41
CA SER A 419 -6.09 24.78 5.95
C SER A 419 -5.89 25.12 4.48
N LYS A 420 -4.71 24.82 3.91
CA LYS A 420 -4.40 25.09 2.50
C LYS A 420 -5.05 24.11 1.55
N ALA A 421 -5.04 22.81 1.88
CA ALA A 421 -5.71 21.78 1.09
C ALA A 421 -7.23 22.02 0.99
N ALA A 422 -7.85 22.44 2.10
CA ALA A 422 -9.28 22.74 2.15
C ALA A 422 -9.68 23.99 1.33
N THR A 423 -8.79 24.97 1.19
CA THR A 423 -9.07 26.21 0.42
C THR A 423 -8.87 26.05 -1.08
N GLU A 424 -7.94 25.20 -1.52
CA GLU A 424 -7.70 24.97 -2.95
C GLU A 424 -8.73 24.03 -3.60
N SER A 425 -9.38 23.14 -2.83
CA SER A 425 -10.41 22.22 -3.33
C SER A 425 -11.80 22.84 -3.51
N GLY A 426 -12.05 24.07 -3.03
CA GLY A 426 -13.33 24.77 -3.17
C GLY A 426 -14.52 24.10 -2.48
N ARG A 427 -14.31 23.06 -1.65
CA ARG A 427 -15.36 22.37 -0.90
C ARG A 427 -15.24 22.66 0.60
N ARG A 428 -16.35 23.02 1.22
CA ARG A 428 -16.39 23.31 2.67
C ARG A 428 -16.20 22.01 3.45
N PRO A 429 -15.32 21.99 4.48
CA PRO A 429 -15.19 20.83 5.37
C PRO A 429 -16.46 20.65 6.21
N PHE A 430 -16.92 19.41 6.35
CA PHE A 430 -17.93 19.05 7.33
C PHE A 430 -17.27 18.98 8.73
N ALA A 431 -17.96 19.44 9.74
CA ALA A 431 -17.48 19.40 11.12
C ALA A 431 -17.96 18.12 11.82
N GLY A 432 -17.03 17.29 12.24
CA GLY A 432 -17.29 16.05 13.00
C GLY A 432 -16.00 15.47 13.59
N THR A 433 -16.10 14.61 14.58
CA THR A 433 -14.98 14.13 15.43
C THR A 433 -14.57 12.69 15.07
N PHE A 434 -13.40 12.24 15.40
CA PHE A 434 -12.63 11.18 14.71
C PHE A 434 -11.83 10.18 15.54
N SER A 435 -11.41 9.05 14.92
CA SER A 435 -10.57 8.00 15.52
C SER A 435 -9.91 7.02 14.52
N ARG A 436 -9.12 6.12 14.74
CA ARG A 436 -7.79 5.55 14.63
C ARG A 436 -7.61 4.14 14.13
N PHE A 437 -6.34 3.68 13.90
CA PHE A 437 -5.88 2.33 13.63
C PHE A 437 -4.46 1.94 13.79
N ALA A 438 -4.19 0.66 13.78
CA ALA A 438 -2.90 0.12 13.70
C ALA A 438 -2.75 -1.34 13.30
N ILE A 439 -1.53 -1.73 13.03
CA ILE A 439 -1.09 -3.08 12.70
C ILE A 439 -0.13 -3.58 13.75
N ASP A 440 -0.36 -4.79 14.26
CA ASP A 440 0.54 -5.49 15.17
C ASP A 440 1.59 -6.28 14.38
N ALA A 441 2.72 -5.66 14.07
CA ALA A 441 3.90 -6.34 13.56
C ALA A 441 4.90 -6.73 14.68
N ALA A 442 4.59 -6.42 15.94
CA ALA A 442 5.54 -6.51 17.06
C ALA A 442 5.28 -7.66 18.04
N HIS A 443 4.21 -8.41 17.94
CA HIS A 443 3.82 -9.41 18.97
C HIS A 443 3.56 -10.81 18.45
N SER A 444 4.48 -11.37 17.64
CA SER A 444 4.62 -12.83 17.56
C SER A 444 5.98 -13.24 18.13
N LYS A 445 6.01 -13.47 19.41
CA LYS A 445 7.02 -14.34 20.04
C LYS A 445 6.37 -15.65 20.43
#